data_337e508f50cac6f2124311af1103452c
#
_entry.id   337e508f50cac6f2124311af1103452c
#
_cell.length_a   1.000
_cell.length_b   1.000
_cell.length_c   1.000
_cell.angle_alpha   90.00
_cell.angle_beta   90.00
_cell.angle_gamma   90.00
#
_symmetry.space_group_name_H-M   'P 1'
#
loop_
_entity.id
_entity.type
_entity.pdbx_description
1 polymer ?
#
loop_
_entity_poly.entity_id
_entity_poly.type
_entity_poly.pdbx_seq_one_letter_code
_entity_poly.pdbx_strand_id
1 'polypeptide(L)'
;MCATCGCGQDGAVITLAGHDHPHDHGHPHDHDHPHQHSHGDHQHTETVSLEQKVLAKNDLIAEQNRQWLAERGILALNITSSPGAGKTTLLERTIRELGATRTVTVIEGDQETLLDADRIRAAGARAVQINTGAGCHLDAAMTHRALESLDPAPGSVLFIENVGNLVCPALFDLGEYSKVVVISVTEGTDKPLKYPHMFAAAGLVIINKIDLLPYVDFDLETCCRHARSVNPDVSILPTSATRGDGLEAWYAWVDAHVNAAPAH
;
A
#
# COMPACT_ATOMS: atom_id res chain seq x y z
N MET A 1 -14.38 -5.13 4.03
CA MET A 1 -14.14 -4.77 5.44
C MET A 1 -13.60 -6.02 6.11
N CYS A 2 -12.31 -6.02 6.40
CA CYS A 2 -11.64 -7.20 6.97
C CYS A 2 -11.80 -7.21 8.48
N ALA A 3 -12.88 -7.81 8.98
CA ALA A 3 -13.04 -8.10 10.40
C ALA A 3 -12.16 -9.27 10.89
N THR A 4 -11.24 -9.77 10.05
CA THR A 4 -10.44 -10.96 10.31
C THR A 4 -8.93 -10.78 10.12
N CYS A 5 -8.46 -9.58 9.80
CA CYS A 5 -7.02 -9.31 9.78
C CYS A 5 -6.56 -8.97 11.19
N GLY A 6 -6.07 -9.97 11.94
CA GLY A 6 -5.36 -9.77 13.19
C GLY A 6 -4.01 -9.07 12.98
N CYS A 7 -4.02 -7.86 12.46
CA CYS A 7 -2.84 -6.98 12.35
C CYS A 7 -2.63 -6.22 13.66
N GLY A 8 -2.60 -6.93 14.78
CA GLY A 8 -2.32 -6.38 16.10
C GLY A 8 -1.05 -7.00 16.64
N GLN A 9 -0.17 -6.14 17.08
CA GLN A 9 1.14 -6.41 17.69
C GLN A 9 1.11 -7.55 18.69
N ASP A 10 2.22 -8.30 18.71
CA ASP A 10 2.67 -9.23 19.71
C ASP A 10 1.93 -10.58 19.80
N GLY A 11 2.62 -11.60 19.26
CA GLY A 11 2.41 -12.98 19.63
C GLY A 11 1.36 -13.71 18.78
N ALA A 12 1.82 -14.71 18.06
CA ALA A 12 0.96 -15.70 17.43
C ALA A 12 -0.05 -16.24 18.44
N VAL A 13 -1.33 -15.94 18.24
CA VAL A 13 -2.41 -16.61 18.97
C VAL A 13 -2.60 -17.96 18.30
N ILE A 14 -2.12 -19.02 18.94
CA ILE A 14 -2.40 -20.40 18.56
C ILE A 14 -3.84 -20.69 18.97
N THR A 15 -4.74 -20.77 18.00
CA THR A 15 -6.07 -21.33 18.23
C THR A 15 -5.95 -22.85 18.19
N LEU A 16 -6.02 -23.48 19.36
CA LEU A 16 -6.12 -24.93 19.45
C LEU A 16 -7.50 -25.36 18.95
N ALA A 17 -7.49 -26.17 17.91
CA ALA A 17 -8.67 -26.83 17.41
C ALA A 17 -9.14 -27.92 18.36
N GLY A 18 -10.44 -27.91 18.67
CA GLY A 18 -11.32 -29.05 18.89
C GLY A 18 -10.93 -30.11 19.88
N HIS A 19 -11.59 -30.11 21.02
CA HIS A 19 -11.92 -31.35 21.71
C HIS A 19 -13.39 -31.65 21.48
N ASP A 20 -13.64 -32.76 20.72
CA ASP A 20 -14.91 -33.43 20.68
C ASP A 20 -15.22 -34.01 22.05
N HIS A 21 -16.36 -33.64 22.63
CA HIS A 21 -16.97 -34.34 23.72
C HIS A 21 -18.35 -34.84 23.31
N PRO A 22 -18.63 -36.16 23.43
CA PRO A 22 -19.95 -36.67 23.18
C PRO A 22 -20.87 -36.32 24.35
N HIS A 23 -21.96 -35.66 24.07
CA HIS A 23 -23.04 -35.44 25.04
C HIS A 23 -24.20 -36.36 24.74
N ASP A 24 -24.31 -37.38 25.56
CA ASP A 24 -25.54 -38.09 25.81
C ASP A 24 -26.07 -37.60 27.15
N HIS A 25 -27.35 -37.23 27.23
CA HIS A 25 -28.31 -37.38 28.33
C HIS A 25 -29.48 -36.40 28.14
N GLY A 26 -30.64 -37.03 27.87
CA GLY A 26 -31.91 -36.34 27.93
C GLY A 26 -32.39 -36.14 29.39
N HIS A 27 -32.94 -34.96 29.65
CA HIS A 27 -33.97 -34.76 30.64
C HIS A 27 -34.90 -33.62 30.18
N PRO A 28 -36.24 -33.78 30.29
CA PRO A 28 -37.18 -32.77 29.96
C PRO A 28 -37.39 -31.84 31.18
N HIS A 29 -37.16 -30.55 31.06
CA HIS A 29 -37.67 -29.53 31.96
C HIS A 29 -38.33 -28.40 31.19
N ASP A 30 -39.62 -28.35 31.35
CA ASP A 30 -40.57 -27.33 31.00
C ASP A 30 -40.32 -26.10 31.89
N HIS A 31 -39.83 -24.97 31.35
CA HIS A 31 -39.88 -23.66 31.96
C HIS A 31 -40.01 -22.59 30.90
N ASP A 32 -41.21 -22.10 30.77
CA ASP A 32 -41.64 -20.94 30.02
C ASP A 32 -41.08 -19.66 30.66
N HIS A 33 -40.04 -19.05 30.07
CA HIS A 33 -39.60 -17.71 30.38
C HIS A 33 -39.33 -16.94 29.08
N PRO A 34 -39.95 -15.76 28.86
CA PRO A 34 -39.68 -14.94 27.69
C PRO A 34 -38.30 -14.28 27.83
N HIS A 35 -37.29 -14.81 27.14
CA HIS A 35 -36.02 -14.13 26.99
C HIS A 35 -36.09 -13.13 25.86
N GLN A 36 -36.14 -11.85 26.20
CA GLN A 36 -35.80 -10.77 25.28
C GLN A 36 -34.31 -10.86 24.97
N HIS A 37 -33.99 -11.37 23.81
CA HIS A 37 -32.64 -11.32 23.25
C HIS A 37 -32.41 -9.95 22.57
N SER A 38 -31.87 -9.02 23.34
CA SER A 38 -31.23 -7.83 22.76
C SER A 38 -29.81 -8.22 22.34
N HIS A 39 -29.67 -8.80 21.17
CA HIS A 39 -28.37 -9.10 20.58
C HIS A 39 -28.19 -8.25 19.33
N GLY A 40 -27.22 -7.34 19.34
CA GLY A 40 -26.72 -6.82 18.09
C GLY A 40 -25.90 -5.55 18.10
N ASP A 41 -26.02 -4.63 19.03
CA ASP A 41 -25.41 -3.31 18.87
C ASP A 41 -24.00 -3.14 19.50
N HIS A 42 -23.62 -3.95 20.49
CA HIS A 42 -22.37 -3.70 21.21
C HIS A 42 -21.10 -4.17 20.48
N GLN A 43 -21.14 -5.27 19.74
CA GLN A 43 -19.96 -5.78 19.03
C GLN A 43 -19.53 -4.89 17.86
N HIS A 44 -20.48 -4.33 17.11
CA HIS A 44 -20.17 -3.43 15.98
C HIS A 44 -19.55 -2.12 16.47
N THR A 45 -20.00 -1.58 17.57
CA THR A 45 -19.51 -0.31 18.13
C THR A 45 -18.09 -0.45 18.69
N GLU A 46 -17.76 -1.57 19.33
CA GLU A 46 -16.40 -1.84 19.84
C GLU A 46 -15.39 -2.06 18.71
N THR A 47 -15.75 -2.78 17.66
CA THR A 47 -14.89 -3.02 16.49
C THR A 47 -14.58 -1.71 15.76
N VAL A 48 -15.57 -0.88 15.49
CA VAL A 48 -15.37 0.44 14.83
C VAL A 48 -14.47 1.33 15.69
N SER A 49 -14.66 1.34 17.01
CA SER A 49 -13.84 2.11 17.96
C SER A 49 -12.38 1.62 17.96
N LEU A 50 -12.13 0.32 17.83
CA LEU A 50 -10.77 -0.24 17.77
C LEU A 50 -10.08 0.13 16.44
N GLU A 51 -10.75 -0.04 15.32
CA GLU A 51 -10.21 0.37 14.01
C GLU A 51 -9.85 1.85 13.98
N GLN A 52 -10.72 2.72 14.50
CA GLN A 52 -10.45 4.16 14.60
C GLN A 52 -9.22 4.47 15.47
N LYS A 53 -9.05 3.77 16.59
CA LYS A 53 -7.87 3.94 17.47
C LYS A 53 -6.58 3.50 16.79
N VAL A 54 -6.62 2.40 16.02
CA VAL A 54 -5.45 1.90 15.27
C VAL A 54 -5.05 2.92 14.21
N LEU A 55 -6.00 3.44 13.42
CA LEU A 55 -5.73 4.45 12.40
C LEU A 55 -5.21 5.76 13.02
N ALA A 56 -5.83 6.24 14.10
CA ALA A 56 -5.38 7.45 14.78
C ALA A 56 -3.95 7.32 15.33
N LYS A 57 -3.57 6.14 15.85
CA LYS A 57 -2.19 5.87 16.28
C LYS A 57 -1.24 5.86 15.10
N ASN A 58 -1.65 5.24 13.97
CA ASN A 58 -0.86 5.25 12.74
C ASN A 58 -0.61 6.68 12.24
N ASP A 59 -1.64 7.51 12.21
CA ASP A 59 -1.58 8.88 11.70
C ASP A 59 -0.62 9.76 12.50
N LEU A 60 -0.56 9.58 13.83
CA LEU A 60 0.42 10.27 14.67
C LEU A 60 1.87 9.91 14.31
N ILE A 61 2.14 8.63 14.03
CA ILE A 61 3.48 8.17 13.64
C ILE A 61 3.77 8.59 12.19
N ALA A 62 2.78 8.55 11.31
CA ALA A 62 2.91 9.02 9.93
C ALA A 62 3.30 10.49 9.89
N GLU A 63 2.71 11.33 10.76
CA GLU A 63 3.09 12.74 10.84
C GLU A 63 4.53 12.94 11.32
N GLN A 64 5.02 12.14 12.26
CA GLN A 64 6.43 12.15 12.67
C GLN A 64 7.36 11.76 11.51
N ASN A 65 7.00 10.71 10.75
CA ASN A 65 7.75 10.30 9.57
C ASN A 65 7.79 11.44 8.53
N ARG A 66 6.65 12.09 8.28
CA ARG A 66 6.53 13.20 7.32
C ARG A 66 7.44 14.37 7.70
N GLN A 67 7.42 14.77 8.96
CA GLN A 67 8.28 15.82 9.47
C GLN A 67 9.76 15.45 9.32
N TRP A 68 10.14 14.23 9.72
CA TRP A 68 11.51 13.75 9.61
C TRP A 68 12.01 13.73 8.15
N LEU A 69 11.17 13.33 7.20
CA LEU A 69 11.47 13.35 5.77
C LEU A 69 11.57 14.77 5.21
N ALA A 70 10.65 15.63 5.60
CA ALA A 70 10.61 17.04 5.16
C ALA A 70 11.83 17.82 5.65
N GLU A 71 12.23 17.68 6.92
CA GLU A 71 13.44 18.30 7.49
C GLU A 71 14.72 17.90 6.75
N ARG A 72 14.73 16.77 6.07
CA ARG A 72 15.85 16.28 5.28
C ARG A 72 15.71 16.54 3.78
N GLY A 73 14.61 17.14 3.35
CA GLY A 73 14.31 17.35 1.93
C GLY A 73 14.19 16.04 1.15
N ILE A 74 13.77 14.95 1.79
CA ILE A 74 13.63 13.64 1.16
C ILE A 74 12.24 13.54 0.53
N LEU A 75 12.18 13.30 -0.78
CA LEU A 75 10.93 12.97 -1.45
C LEU A 75 10.60 11.50 -1.22
N ALA A 76 9.59 11.21 -0.41
CA ALA A 76 9.11 9.84 -0.18
C ALA A 76 7.85 9.55 -1.00
N LEU A 77 7.86 8.50 -1.80
CA LEU A 77 6.75 8.06 -2.65
C LEU A 77 6.32 6.65 -2.27
N ASN A 78 5.05 6.46 -1.91
CA ASN A 78 4.47 5.17 -1.57
C ASN A 78 3.88 4.51 -2.83
N ILE A 79 4.53 3.46 -3.32
CA ILE A 79 4.14 2.74 -4.54
C ILE A 79 3.21 1.59 -4.16
N THR A 80 1.95 1.74 -4.49
CA THR A 80 0.90 0.74 -4.24
C THR A 80 0.39 0.14 -5.54
N SER A 81 -0.05 -1.10 -5.54
CA SER A 81 -0.60 -1.73 -6.74
C SER A 81 -1.43 -2.97 -6.45
N SER A 82 -2.15 -3.45 -7.47
CA SER A 82 -2.55 -4.85 -7.53
C SER A 82 -1.31 -5.76 -7.64
N PRO A 83 -1.40 -7.02 -7.19
CA PRO A 83 -0.36 -8.02 -7.46
C PRO A 83 -0.11 -8.16 -8.96
N GLY A 84 1.16 -8.25 -9.36
CA GLY A 84 1.54 -8.44 -10.75
C GLY A 84 1.38 -7.22 -11.67
N ALA A 85 1.03 -6.03 -11.18
CA ALA A 85 0.93 -4.81 -11.97
C ALA A 85 2.29 -4.29 -12.50
N GLY A 86 3.40 -4.77 -11.93
CA GLY A 86 4.76 -4.46 -12.39
C GLY A 86 5.47 -3.38 -11.59
N LYS A 87 5.13 -3.20 -10.29
CA LYS A 87 5.80 -2.26 -9.38
C LYS A 87 7.32 -2.41 -9.39
N THR A 88 7.81 -3.60 -9.03
CA THR A 88 9.24 -3.89 -8.92
C THR A 88 9.98 -3.64 -10.23
N THR A 89 9.39 -4.02 -11.39
CA THR A 89 9.98 -3.73 -12.70
C THR A 89 10.04 -2.23 -12.99
N LEU A 90 9.01 -1.48 -12.63
CA LEU A 90 9.01 -0.02 -12.73
C LEU A 90 10.09 0.59 -11.86
N LEU A 91 10.21 0.14 -10.60
CA LEU A 91 11.22 0.63 -9.67
C LEU A 91 12.65 0.32 -10.13
N GLU A 92 12.93 -0.89 -10.61
CA GLU A 92 14.25 -1.23 -11.16
C GLU A 92 14.68 -0.27 -12.28
N ARG A 93 13.76 0.02 -13.20
CA ARG A 93 14.02 0.99 -14.28
C ARG A 93 14.27 2.40 -13.73
N THR A 94 13.41 2.82 -12.80
CA THR A 94 13.49 4.13 -12.15
C THR A 94 14.81 4.31 -11.39
N ILE A 95 15.25 3.29 -10.67
CA ILE A 95 16.51 3.31 -9.92
C ILE A 95 17.70 3.46 -10.86
N ARG A 96 17.72 2.71 -11.96
CA ARG A 96 18.82 2.79 -12.96
C ARG A 96 18.91 4.17 -13.61
N GLU A 97 17.76 4.80 -13.89
CA GLU A 97 17.71 6.10 -14.54
C GLU A 97 18.02 7.24 -13.56
N LEU A 98 17.27 7.31 -12.46
CA LEU A 98 17.45 8.38 -11.47
C LEU A 98 18.74 8.23 -10.69
N GLY A 99 19.24 6.99 -10.48
CA GLY A 99 20.49 6.71 -9.77
C GLY A 99 21.72 7.32 -10.40
N ALA A 100 21.66 7.70 -11.67
CA ALA A 100 22.73 8.43 -12.36
C ALA A 100 22.88 9.89 -11.87
N THR A 101 21.81 10.48 -11.36
CA THR A 101 21.75 11.90 -11.00
C THR A 101 21.40 12.15 -9.55
N ARG A 102 20.79 11.17 -8.86
CA ARG A 102 20.27 11.29 -7.49
C ARG A 102 20.54 10.05 -6.65
N THR A 103 20.63 10.23 -5.35
CA THR A 103 20.60 9.10 -4.41
C THR A 103 19.18 8.58 -4.30
N VAL A 104 19.00 7.29 -4.59
CA VAL A 104 17.73 6.58 -4.48
C VAL A 104 17.85 5.50 -3.40
N THR A 105 16.86 5.42 -2.54
CA THR A 105 16.72 4.39 -1.51
C THR A 105 15.34 3.77 -1.57
N VAL A 106 15.21 2.53 -1.10
CA VAL A 106 13.94 1.78 -1.16
C VAL A 106 13.64 1.11 0.18
N ILE A 107 12.41 1.27 0.65
CA ILE A 107 11.80 0.39 1.65
C ILE A 107 10.89 -0.55 0.89
N GLU A 108 11.11 -1.84 1.01
CA GLU A 108 10.36 -2.87 0.31
C GLU A 108 9.52 -3.66 1.33
N GLY A 109 8.19 -3.67 1.15
CA GLY A 109 7.24 -4.43 1.94
C GLY A 109 6.78 -5.67 1.19
N ASP A 110 7.20 -6.84 1.66
CA ASP A 110 6.75 -8.12 1.11
C ASP A 110 6.31 -9.09 2.22
N GLN A 111 5.51 -10.08 1.82
CA GLN A 111 4.98 -11.07 2.75
C GLN A 111 6.00 -12.16 3.09
N GLU A 112 6.81 -12.63 2.12
CA GLU A 112 7.63 -13.82 2.33
C GLU A 112 8.98 -13.86 1.60
N THR A 113 9.21 -13.10 0.51
CA THR A 113 10.38 -13.33 -0.36
C THR A 113 11.42 -12.22 -0.32
N LEU A 114 12.71 -12.59 -0.43
CA LEU A 114 13.83 -11.65 -0.58
C LEU A 114 14.06 -11.25 -2.03
N LEU A 115 13.33 -11.84 -2.98
CA LEU A 115 13.64 -11.72 -4.41
C LEU A 115 13.50 -10.30 -4.93
N ASP A 116 12.47 -9.56 -4.52
CA ASP A 116 12.26 -8.20 -4.99
C ASP A 116 13.28 -7.23 -4.37
N ALA A 117 13.64 -7.40 -3.09
CA ALA A 117 14.73 -6.64 -2.49
C ALA A 117 16.09 -6.88 -3.18
N ASP A 118 16.39 -8.11 -3.59
CA ASP A 118 17.62 -8.42 -4.32
C ASP A 118 17.63 -7.79 -5.72
N ARG A 119 16.50 -7.76 -6.41
CA ARG A 119 16.33 -7.06 -7.68
C ARG A 119 16.57 -5.56 -7.54
N ILE A 120 16.03 -4.95 -6.50
CA ILE A 120 16.20 -3.52 -6.18
C ILE A 120 17.69 -3.21 -5.91
N ARG A 121 18.37 -4.04 -5.10
CA ARG A 121 19.81 -3.88 -4.82
C ARG A 121 20.66 -4.06 -6.07
N ALA A 122 20.33 -5.04 -6.92
CA ALA A 122 20.99 -5.26 -8.21
C ALA A 122 20.78 -4.09 -9.19
N ALA A 123 19.68 -3.33 -9.06
CA ALA A 123 19.46 -2.10 -9.82
C ALA A 123 20.31 -0.92 -9.33
N GLY A 124 20.95 -1.00 -8.15
CA GLY A 124 21.90 -0.01 -7.63
C GLY A 124 21.38 0.82 -6.43
N ALA A 125 20.19 0.56 -5.90
CA ALA A 125 19.68 1.26 -4.72
C ALA A 125 20.04 0.53 -3.41
N ARG A 126 20.23 1.31 -2.34
CA ARG A 126 20.17 0.76 -0.98
C ARG A 126 18.73 0.41 -0.65
N ALA A 127 18.50 -0.78 -0.13
CA ALA A 127 17.16 -1.24 0.21
C ALA A 127 17.12 -1.91 1.59
N VAL A 128 16.06 -1.62 2.33
CA VAL A 128 15.64 -2.35 3.53
C VAL A 128 14.34 -3.04 3.23
N GLN A 129 14.25 -4.32 3.57
CA GLN A 129 13.04 -5.10 3.45
C GLN A 129 12.33 -5.20 4.78
N ILE A 130 11.01 -5.04 4.74
CA ILE A 130 10.10 -5.29 5.85
C ILE A 130 9.29 -6.55 5.51
N ASN A 131 9.51 -7.61 6.27
CA ASN A 131 8.65 -8.78 6.16
C ASN A 131 7.36 -8.52 6.96
N THR A 132 6.25 -8.41 6.24
CA THR A 132 4.93 -8.16 6.86
C THR A 132 4.26 -9.45 7.34
N GLY A 133 4.84 -10.63 7.06
CA GLY A 133 4.24 -11.92 7.38
C GLY A 133 2.84 -12.05 6.76
N ALA A 134 1.83 -12.27 7.59
CA ALA A 134 0.43 -12.31 7.15
C ALA A 134 -0.18 -10.91 6.90
N GLY A 135 0.57 -9.83 7.13
CA GLY A 135 0.11 -8.45 6.92
C GLY A 135 -0.04 -8.12 5.43
N CYS A 136 -1.09 -7.42 5.08
CA CYS A 136 -1.42 -7.05 3.70
C CYS A 136 -1.03 -5.60 3.35
N HIS A 137 -0.28 -4.91 4.21
CA HIS A 137 0.17 -3.53 4.03
C HIS A 137 1.33 -3.20 4.98
N LEU A 138 2.03 -2.11 4.69
CA LEU A 138 2.93 -1.44 5.61
C LEU A 138 2.15 -0.43 6.45
N ASP A 139 2.58 -0.21 7.70
CA ASP A 139 2.11 0.86 8.57
C ASP A 139 3.20 1.90 8.86
N ALA A 140 2.82 3.01 9.49
CA ALA A 140 3.75 4.10 9.79
C ALA A 140 4.86 3.69 10.77
N ALA A 141 4.58 2.77 11.72
CA ALA A 141 5.57 2.31 12.68
C ALA A 141 6.60 1.37 12.04
N MET A 142 6.18 0.52 11.11
CA MET A 142 7.08 -0.28 10.28
C MET A 142 7.99 0.61 9.45
N THR A 143 7.40 1.61 8.79
CA THR A 143 8.11 2.58 7.97
C THR A 143 9.10 3.39 8.81
N HIS A 144 8.73 3.83 10.02
CA HIS A 144 9.62 4.54 10.93
C HIS A 144 10.89 3.75 11.25
N ARG A 145 10.74 2.49 11.65
CA ARG A 145 11.89 1.61 11.92
C ARG A 145 12.76 1.37 10.69
N ALA A 146 12.16 1.30 9.51
CA ALA A 146 12.91 1.17 8.28
C ALA A 146 13.68 2.44 7.92
N LEU A 147 13.10 3.63 8.17
CA LEU A 147 13.78 4.91 8.00
C LEU A 147 14.99 5.04 8.91
N GLU A 148 14.87 4.65 10.19
CA GLU A 148 16.01 4.61 11.14
C GLU A 148 17.13 3.68 10.66
N SER A 149 16.78 2.49 10.17
CA SER A 149 17.74 1.50 9.68
C SER A 149 18.40 1.89 8.36
N LEU A 150 17.61 2.47 7.44
CA LEU A 150 18.08 2.85 6.10
C LEU A 150 18.88 4.15 6.12
N ASP A 151 18.52 5.08 7.01
CA ASP A 151 19.07 6.44 7.11
C ASP A 151 19.33 7.06 5.73
N PRO A 152 18.26 7.35 4.97
CA PRO A 152 18.39 7.90 3.63
C PRO A 152 19.02 9.30 3.67
N ALA A 153 19.93 9.56 2.72
CA ALA A 153 20.66 10.80 2.64
C ALA A 153 19.73 12.01 2.42
N PRO A 154 20.01 13.19 3.03
CA PRO A 154 19.26 14.39 2.75
C PRO A 154 19.21 14.71 1.24
N GLY A 155 18.06 15.19 0.77
CA GLY A 155 17.82 15.51 -0.64
C GLY A 155 17.67 14.30 -1.57
N SER A 156 17.58 13.08 -1.00
CA SER A 156 17.40 11.85 -1.78
C SER A 156 15.92 11.58 -2.13
N VAL A 157 15.72 10.58 -2.99
CA VAL A 157 14.38 10.01 -3.28
C VAL A 157 14.26 8.68 -2.56
N LEU A 158 13.18 8.54 -1.80
CA LEU A 158 12.79 7.31 -1.13
C LEU A 158 11.56 6.71 -1.82
N PHE A 159 11.66 5.50 -2.33
CA PHE A 159 10.50 4.72 -2.72
C PHE A 159 10.12 3.76 -1.60
N ILE A 160 8.84 3.72 -1.26
CA ILE A 160 8.26 2.72 -0.36
C ILE A 160 7.43 1.79 -1.24
N GLU A 161 7.95 0.63 -1.58
CA GLU A 161 7.21 -0.40 -2.30
C GLU A 161 6.29 -1.14 -1.32
N ASN A 162 4.99 -0.88 -1.41
CA ASN A 162 4.00 -1.50 -0.54
C ASN A 162 3.62 -2.91 -1.05
N VAL A 163 3.07 -3.73 -0.17
CA VAL A 163 2.51 -5.03 -0.52
C VAL A 163 1.49 -4.88 -1.65
N GLY A 164 1.41 -5.88 -2.53
CA GLY A 164 0.47 -5.91 -3.66
C GLY A 164 -0.99 -5.97 -3.21
N ASN A 165 -1.57 -4.80 -2.84
CA ASN A 165 -2.93 -4.66 -2.37
C ASN A 165 -3.44 -3.23 -2.63
N LEU A 166 -4.72 -3.08 -3.02
CA LEU A 166 -5.37 -1.78 -3.25
C LEU A 166 -6.42 -1.41 -2.19
N VAL A 167 -6.59 -2.21 -1.14
CA VAL A 167 -7.58 -1.96 -0.07
C VAL A 167 -6.90 -1.41 1.17
N CYS A 168 -6.12 -2.25 1.87
CA CYS A 168 -5.51 -1.87 3.14
C CYS A 168 -4.56 -0.67 3.03
N PRO A 169 -3.63 -0.60 2.05
CA PRO A 169 -2.70 0.53 1.94
C PRO A 169 -3.39 1.88 1.67
N ALA A 170 -4.65 1.88 1.24
CA ALA A 170 -5.42 3.11 1.05
C ALA A 170 -5.70 3.84 2.37
N LEU A 171 -5.84 3.08 3.47
CA LEU A 171 -6.25 3.59 4.78
C LEU A 171 -5.04 3.99 5.66
N PHE A 172 -3.84 3.51 5.33
CA PHE A 172 -2.65 3.75 6.13
C PHE A 172 -1.75 4.80 5.45
N ASP A 173 -1.61 5.93 6.11
CA ASP A 173 -0.60 6.94 5.82
C ASP A 173 0.74 6.47 6.41
N LEU A 174 1.82 6.56 5.65
CA LEU A 174 3.16 6.19 6.09
C LEU A 174 4.04 7.41 6.39
N GLY A 175 3.53 8.62 6.13
CA GLY A 175 4.27 9.88 6.14
C GLY A 175 4.88 10.21 4.77
N GLU A 176 4.49 9.51 3.72
CA GLU A 176 4.91 9.77 2.34
C GLU A 176 4.42 11.13 1.81
N TYR A 177 5.17 11.70 0.87
CA TYR A 177 4.75 12.88 0.13
C TYR A 177 3.51 12.60 -0.74
N SER A 178 3.48 11.44 -1.41
CA SER A 178 2.38 11.04 -2.29
C SER A 178 2.27 9.52 -2.43
N LYS A 179 1.04 9.05 -2.60
CA LYS A 179 0.76 7.69 -3.08
C LYS A 179 0.79 7.64 -4.60
N VAL A 180 1.54 6.69 -5.16
CA VAL A 180 1.60 6.36 -6.58
C VAL A 180 0.93 5.01 -6.77
N VAL A 181 -0.20 5.00 -7.44
CA VAL A 181 -0.97 3.78 -7.68
C VAL A 181 -0.60 3.20 -9.04
N VAL A 182 -0.09 1.98 -9.07
CA VAL A 182 0.26 1.27 -10.30
C VAL A 182 -0.80 0.21 -10.59
N ILE A 183 -1.46 0.32 -11.73
CA ILE A 183 -2.35 -0.70 -12.30
C ILE A 183 -1.82 -1.15 -13.66
N SER A 184 -2.34 -2.24 -14.18
CA SER A 184 -1.92 -2.79 -15.47
C SER A 184 -3.09 -2.86 -16.44
N VAL A 185 -2.86 -2.68 -17.74
CA VAL A 185 -3.87 -2.90 -18.79
C VAL A 185 -4.36 -4.35 -18.86
N THR A 186 -3.69 -5.28 -18.18
CA THR A 186 -4.17 -6.68 -18.04
C THR A 186 -5.21 -6.86 -16.93
N GLU A 187 -5.59 -5.78 -16.26
CA GLU A 187 -6.62 -5.75 -15.23
C GLU A 187 -7.92 -5.14 -15.78
N GLY A 188 -8.96 -4.98 -14.96
CA GLY A 188 -10.22 -4.40 -15.44
C GLY A 188 -10.14 -2.86 -15.56
N THR A 189 -10.74 -2.31 -16.61
CA THR A 189 -10.90 -0.86 -16.86
C THR A 189 -11.64 -0.14 -15.71
N ASP A 190 -12.41 -0.89 -14.92
CA ASP A 190 -13.22 -0.42 -13.79
C ASP A 190 -12.49 -0.43 -12.43
N LYS A 191 -11.18 -0.71 -12.41
CA LYS A 191 -10.37 -0.69 -11.18
C LYS A 191 -10.55 0.57 -10.34
N PRO A 192 -10.58 1.80 -10.90
CA PRO A 192 -10.78 3.00 -10.10
C PRO A 192 -12.12 3.00 -9.36
N LEU A 193 -13.18 2.47 -9.96
CA LEU A 193 -14.50 2.38 -9.34
C LEU A 193 -14.59 1.25 -8.30
N LYS A 194 -13.82 0.19 -8.46
CA LYS A 194 -13.75 -0.93 -7.49
C LYS A 194 -12.95 -0.60 -6.24
N TYR A 195 -11.94 0.28 -6.36
CA TYR A 195 -11.03 0.65 -5.27
C TYR A 195 -11.01 2.17 -5.03
N PRO A 196 -12.17 2.82 -4.84
CA PRO A 196 -12.26 4.27 -4.85
C PRO A 196 -11.40 4.94 -3.77
N HIS A 197 -11.24 4.34 -2.61
CA HIS A 197 -10.41 4.89 -1.55
C HIS A 197 -8.94 5.01 -1.94
N MET A 198 -8.40 4.00 -2.66
CA MET A 198 -7.02 4.04 -3.14
C MET A 198 -6.82 5.13 -4.19
N PHE A 199 -7.73 5.25 -5.15
CA PHE A 199 -7.64 6.26 -6.20
C PHE A 199 -7.90 7.67 -5.67
N ALA A 200 -8.75 7.83 -4.66
CA ALA A 200 -8.96 9.12 -3.99
C ALA A 200 -7.71 9.60 -3.24
N ALA A 201 -6.91 8.68 -2.69
CA ALA A 201 -5.66 9.00 -1.98
C ALA A 201 -4.44 9.14 -2.91
N ALA A 202 -4.57 8.82 -4.20
CA ALA A 202 -3.47 8.83 -5.16
C ALA A 202 -3.15 10.25 -5.65
N GLY A 203 -1.89 10.66 -5.60
CA GLY A 203 -1.41 11.84 -6.34
C GLY A 203 -1.08 11.52 -7.80
N LEU A 204 -0.71 10.25 -8.06
CA LEU A 204 -0.41 9.76 -9.39
C LEU A 204 -0.97 8.34 -9.59
N VAL A 205 -1.53 8.08 -10.76
CA VAL A 205 -1.89 6.74 -11.26
C VAL A 205 -1.00 6.40 -12.45
N ILE A 206 -0.27 5.30 -12.38
CA ILE A 206 0.49 4.73 -13.49
C ILE A 206 -0.30 3.57 -14.07
N ILE A 207 -0.69 3.67 -15.34
CA ILE A 207 -1.32 2.57 -16.09
C ILE A 207 -0.22 1.87 -16.86
N ASN A 208 0.29 0.77 -16.30
CA ASN A 208 1.46 0.04 -16.81
C ASN A 208 1.09 -1.02 -17.84
N LYS A 209 2.12 -1.51 -18.55
CA LYS A 209 2.05 -2.54 -19.58
C LYS A 209 1.24 -2.13 -20.81
N ILE A 210 1.27 -0.83 -21.19
CA ILE A 210 0.53 -0.34 -22.37
C ILE A 210 0.96 -1.01 -23.69
N ASP A 211 2.14 -1.62 -23.72
CA ASP A 211 2.60 -2.46 -24.81
C ASP A 211 1.70 -3.68 -25.07
N LEU A 212 0.88 -4.07 -24.10
CA LEU A 212 -0.07 -5.17 -24.21
C LEU A 212 -1.47 -4.72 -24.67
N LEU A 213 -1.73 -3.41 -24.83
CA LEU A 213 -3.04 -2.90 -25.28
C LEU A 213 -3.58 -3.59 -26.55
N PRO A 214 -2.75 -3.93 -27.57
CA PRO A 214 -3.26 -4.63 -28.75
C PRO A 214 -3.77 -6.06 -28.49
N TYR A 215 -3.50 -6.63 -27.32
CA TYR A 215 -3.76 -8.03 -26.98
C TYR A 215 -4.77 -8.22 -25.85
N VAL A 216 -5.28 -7.12 -25.27
CA VAL A 216 -6.19 -7.15 -24.12
C VAL A 216 -7.40 -6.28 -24.38
N ASP A 217 -8.52 -6.63 -23.77
CA ASP A 217 -9.73 -5.79 -23.78
C ASP A 217 -9.65 -4.75 -22.64
N PHE A 218 -8.93 -3.65 -22.91
CA PHE A 218 -8.76 -2.56 -21.98
C PHE A 218 -8.93 -1.21 -22.67
N ASP A 219 -9.91 -0.44 -22.25
CA ASP A 219 -10.16 0.92 -22.72
C ASP A 219 -9.43 1.93 -21.80
N LEU A 220 -8.30 2.41 -22.29
CA LEU A 220 -7.45 3.37 -21.57
C LEU A 220 -8.19 4.67 -21.26
N GLU A 221 -8.93 5.21 -22.22
CA GLU A 221 -9.67 6.47 -22.05
C GLU A 221 -10.77 6.35 -21.00
N THR A 222 -11.51 5.25 -21.03
CA THR A 222 -12.55 4.95 -20.04
C THR A 222 -11.93 4.77 -18.64
N CYS A 223 -10.80 4.08 -18.51
CA CYS A 223 -10.09 3.95 -17.24
C CYS A 223 -9.65 5.31 -16.69
N CYS A 224 -9.11 6.19 -17.54
CA CYS A 224 -8.75 7.56 -17.15
C CYS A 224 -9.96 8.37 -16.68
N ARG A 225 -11.11 8.25 -17.37
CA ARG A 225 -12.35 8.91 -16.94
C ARG A 225 -12.83 8.39 -15.58
N HIS A 226 -12.77 7.09 -15.33
CA HIS A 226 -13.12 6.48 -14.05
C HIS A 226 -12.19 6.99 -12.93
N ALA A 227 -10.88 7.04 -13.16
CA ALA A 227 -9.93 7.56 -12.17
C ALA A 227 -10.23 9.03 -11.83
N ARG A 228 -10.45 9.88 -12.83
CA ARG A 228 -10.80 11.28 -12.63
C ARG A 228 -12.18 11.50 -12.01
N SER A 229 -13.13 10.59 -12.20
CA SER A 229 -14.43 10.66 -11.52
C SER A 229 -14.32 10.41 -10.01
N VAL A 230 -13.30 9.68 -9.57
CA VAL A 230 -13.00 9.42 -8.15
C VAL A 230 -12.10 10.53 -7.58
N ASN A 231 -11.10 10.96 -8.34
CA ASN A 231 -10.15 11.99 -7.95
C ASN A 231 -9.88 12.92 -9.15
N PRO A 232 -10.54 14.09 -9.21
CA PRO A 232 -10.42 15.01 -10.35
C PRO A 232 -8.98 15.53 -10.58
N ASP A 233 -8.19 15.64 -9.53
CA ASP A 233 -6.85 16.24 -9.54
C ASP A 233 -5.73 15.22 -9.80
N VAL A 234 -6.07 13.94 -9.93
CA VAL A 234 -5.09 12.87 -10.09
C VAL A 234 -4.33 12.97 -11.41
N SER A 235 -3.01 12.93 -11.35
CA SER A 235 -2.16 12.75 -12.52
C SER A 235 -2.25 11.30 -13.01
N ILE A 236 -2.25 11.09 -14.34
CA ILE A 236 -2.33 9.74 -14.93
C ILE A 236 -1.26 9.60 -15.99
N LEU A 237 -0.41 8.58 -15.87
CA LEU A 237 0.67 8.28 -16.80
C LEU A 237 0.53 6.85 -17.35
N PRO A 238 0.18 6.69 -18.63
CA PRO A 238 0.32 5.40 -19.30
C PRO A 238 1.78 5.06 -19.55
N THR A 239 2.22 3.85 -19.17
CA THR A 239 3.62 3.43 -19.27
C THR A 239 3.77 1.98 -19.70
N SER A 240 4.96 1.65 -20.21
CA SER A 240 5.46 0.29 -20.29
C SER A 240 6.80 0.21 -19.58
N ALA A 241 6.83 -0.32 -18.37
CA ALA A 241 8.06 -0.51 -17.60
C ALA A 241 9.04 -1.44 -18.35
N THR A 242 8.56 -2.36 -19.18
CA THR A 242 9.38 -3.28 -19.95
C THR A 242 9.99 -2.62 -21.18
N ARG A 243 9.20 -1.85 -21.96
CA ARG A 243 9.66 -1.19 -23.19
C ARG A 243 10.29 0.17 -22.95
N GLY A 244 9.87 0.88 -21.91
CA GLY A 244 10.30 2.24 -21.60
C GLY A 244 9.31 3.31 -22.05
N ASP A 245 8.22 2.95 -22.72
CA ASP A 245 7.23 3.90 -23.20
C ASP A 245 6.61 4.68 -22.01
N GLY A 246 6.55 6.00 -22.09
CA GLY A 246 5.98 6.89 -21.09
C GLY A 246 6.81 7.06 -19.81
N LEU A 247 7.98 6.40 -19.67
CA LEU A 247 8.80 6.53 -18.46
C LEU A 247 9.47 7.90 -18.31
N GLU A 248 9.75 8.60 -19.39
CA GLU A 248 10.28 9.97 -19.34
C GLU A 248 9.33 10.91 -18.60
N ALA A 249 8.02 10.78 -18.84
CA ALA A 249 7.01 11.57 -18.12
C ALA A 249 6.95 11.21 -16.63
N TRP A 250 7.16 9.94 -16.28
CA TRP A 250 7.29 9.50 -14.90
C TRP A 250 8.52 10.09 -14.21
N TYR A 251 9.70 10.06 -14.86
CA TYR A 251 10.91 10.64 -14.29
C TYR A 251 10.80 12.15 -14.14
N ALA A 252 10.22 12.84 -15.12
CA ALA A 252 9.96 14.28 -15.05
C ALA A 252 8.98 14.62 -13.92
N TRP A 253 7.98 13.77 -13.68
CA TRP A 253 7.06 13.95 -12.56
C TRP A 253 7.78 13.82 -11.21
N VAL A 254 8.64 12.82 -11.03
CA VAL A 254 9.47 12.67 -9.82
C VAL A 254 10.39 13.88 -9.63
N ASP A 255 11.10 14.31 -10.68
CA ASP A 255 12.02 15.44 -10.63
C ASP A 255 11.32 16.77 -10.26
N ALA A 256 10.12 16.98 -10.79
CA ALA A 256 9.33 18.17 -10.46
C ALA A 256 8.98 18.22 -8.96
N HIS A 257 8.70 17.08 -8.34
CA HIS A 257 8.33 16.99 -6.94
C HIS A 257 9.53 17.03 -5.99
N VAL A 258 10.70 16.52 -6.39
CA VAL A 258 11.95 16.71 -5.63
C VAL A 258 12.29 18.19 -5.54
N ASN A 259 12.15 18.92 -6.64
CA ASN A 259 12.49 20.33 -6.68
C ASN A 259 11.44 21.23 -5.97
N ALA A 260 10.22 20.73 -5.77
CA ALA A 260 9.15 21.42 -5.06
C ALA A 260 9.14 21.13 -3.55
N ALA A 261 9.85 20.09 -3.10
CA ALA A 261 9.99 19.80 -1.67
C ALA A 261 10.79 20.94 -1.03
N PRO A 262 10.25 21.64 0.01
CA PRO A 262 10.93 22.76 0.61
C PRO A 262 12.27 22.31 1.19
N ALA A 263 13.36 22.83 0.65
CA ALA A 263 14.65 22.80 1.33
C ALA A 263 14.54 23.79 2.51
N HIS A 264 14.52 23.26 3.72
CA HIS A 264 14.63 24.05 4.95
C HIS A 264 16.08 24.15 5.41
#